data_d7b2f0b2f28ce487b6382028157189a1
#
_entry.id   d7b2f0b2f28ce487b6382028157189a1
#
_cell.length_a   1.000
_cell.length_b   1.000
_cell.length_c   1.000
_cell.angle_alpha   90.00
_cell.angle_beta   90.00
_cell.angle_gamma   90.00
#
_symmetry.space_group_name_H-M   'P 1'
#
loop_
_entity.id
_entity.type
_entity.pdbx_description
1 polymer ?
#
loop_
_entity_poly.entity_id
_entity_poly.type
_entity_poly.pdbx_seq_one_letter_code
_entity_poly.pdbx_strand_id
1 'polypeptide(L)'
;MNNIEQLLQKYQAPYVPGEKRSKEYNNQLNRQYRHEDRLLLLDKINNQLPYTLKLNKDEKEVVTSILKVFQNDLQYLHRRAKNEAIILSIIFTVKKRIKPTLHLNKENKENRQFTEIAEQYDLNEAMLITILSRITNYYMLHNPQVIYETTRYDHTILYEQQVPMRK
;
A
#
# COMPACT_ATOMS: atom_id res chain seq x y z
N MET A 1 12.78 22.22 -5.56
CA MET A 1 13.61 21.37 -4.69
C MET A 1 12.78 20.16 -4.28
N ASN A 2 13.30 18.95 -4.49
CA ASN A 2 12.58 17.75 -4.13
C ASN A 2 12.73 17.45 -2.62
N ASN A 3 11.95 16.49 -2.12
CA ASN A 3 11.95 16.16 -0.70
C ASN A 3 13.29 15.60 -0.22
N ILE A 4 14.01 14.89 -1.10
CA ILE A 4 15.32 14.32 -0.75
C ILE A 4 16.33 15.42 -0.52
N GLU A 5 16.35 16.45 -1.37
CA GLU A 5 17.25 17.60 -1.20
C GLU A 5 16.93 18.35 0.09
N GLN A 6 15.66 18.55 0.40
CA GLN A 6 15.26 19.17 1.67
C GLN A 6 15.72 18.38 2.88
N LEU A 7 15.61 17.07 2.84
CA LEU A 7 16.07 16.19 3.90
C LEU A 7 17.59 16.26 4.07
N LEU A 8 18.33 16.23 2.95
CA LEU A 8 19.78 16.36 2.98
C LEU A 8 20.22 17.69 3.58
N GLN A 9 19.55 18.78 3.23
CA GLN A 9 19.83 20.09 3.82
C GLN A 9 19.58 20.09 5.32
N LYS A 10 18.50 19.48 5.80
CA LYS A 10 18.22 19.36 7.23
C LYS A 10 19.30 18.56 7.96
N TYR A 11 19.86 17.55 7.30
CA TYR A 11 20.94 16.76 7.87
C TYR A 11 22.24 17.54 7.96
N GLN A 12 22.56 18.34 6.97
CA GLN A 12 23.86 19.01 6.86
C GLN A 12 23.90 20.33 7.60
N ALA A 13 22.86 21.15 7.44
CA ALA A 13 22.87 22.52 7.93
C ALA A 13 22.95 22.66 9.45
N PRO A 14 22.19 21.89 10.27
CA PRO A 14 22.19 22.08 11.70
C PRO A 14 23.23 21.24 12.44
N TYR A 15 24.02 20.42 11.72
CA TYR A 15 24.96 19.52 12.42
C TYR A 15 26.20 20.26 12.90
N VAL A 16 26.45 20.16 14.20
CA VAL A 16 27.69 20.65 14.85
C VAL A 16 28.46 19.42 15.31
N PRO A 17 29.77 19.31 15.00
CA PRO A 17 30.58 18.18 15.43
C PRO A 17 30.47 17.96 16.94
N GLY A 18 30.19 16.73 17.36
CA GLY A 18 29.98 16.38 18.76
C GLY A 18 28.55 16.51 19.26
N GLU A 19 27.65 17.14 18.50
CA GLU A 19 26.24 17.23 18.84
C GLU A 19 25.48 15.99 18.32
N LYS A 20 24.70 15.37 19.21
CA LYS A 20 23.87 14.23 18.84
C LYS A 20 22.48 14.72 18.55
N ARG A 21 21.99 14.33 17.37
CA ARG A 21 20.58 14.52 17.03
C ARG A 21 19.72 13.60 17.88
N SER A 22 18.51 14.05 18.23
CA SER A 22 17.61 13.24 19.02
C SER A 22 17.21 11.98 18.25
N LYS A 23 16.94 10.90 18.99
CA LYS A 23 16.44 9.66 18.43
C LYS A 23 15.13 9.89 17.70
N GLU A 24 14.25 10.74 18.25
CA GLU A 24 12.97 11.09 17.65
C GLU A 24 13.14 11.78 16.30
N TYR A 25 14.08 12.71 16.20
CA TYR A 25 14.37 13.41 14.95
C TYR A 25 14.86 12.43 13.88
N ASN A 26 15.79 11.54 14.21
CA ASN A 26 16.30 10.54 13.29
C ASN A 26 15.20 9.56 12.86
N ASN A 27 14.33 9.13 13.77
CA ASN A 27 13.21 8.25 13.46
C ASN A 27 12.24 8.92 12.50
N GLN A 28 11.98 10.21 12.70
CA GLN A 28 11.08 10.97 11.83
C GLN A 28 11.64 11.08 10.41
N LEU A 29 12.92 11.36 10.26
CA LEU A 29 13.57 11.39 8.95
C LEU A 29 13.53 10.04 8.26
N ASN A 30 13.80 8.96 8.99
CA ASN A 30 13.75 7.60 8.45
C ASN A 30 12.35 7.21 7.96
N ARG A 31 11.31 7.62 8.67
CA ARG A 31 9.92 7.39 8.24
C ARG A 31 9.62 8.09 6.93
N GLN A 32 10.06 9.33 6.80
CA GLN A 32 9.85 10.13 5.60
C GLN A 32 10.56 9.52 4.40
N TYR A 33 11.81 9.09 4.57
CA TYR A 33 12.56 8.38 3.53
C TYR A 33 11.86 7.12 3.07
N ARG A 34 11.42 6.30 4.01
CA ARG A 34 10.73 5.05 3.69
C ARG A 34 9.44 5.29 2.91
N HIS A 35 8.70 6.30 3.31
CA HIS A 35 7.46 6.64 2.61
C HIS A 35 7.73 7.08 1.17
N GLU A 36 8.73 7.93 0.96
CA GLU A 36 9.10 8.37 -0.38
C GLU A 36 9.60 7.23 -1.26
N ASP A 37 10.40 6.32 -0.72
CA ASP A 37 10.84 5.13 -1.43
C ASP A 37 9.66 4.26 -1.85
N ARG A 38 8.66 4.12 -1.00
CA ARG A 38 7.45 3.37 -1.31
C ARG A 38 6.62 4.02 -2.40
N LEU A 39 6.56 5.34 -2.44
CA LEU A 39 5.89 6.05 -3.52
C LEU A 39 6.59 5.83 -4.86
N LEU A 40 7.92 5.79 -4.87
CA LEU A 40 8.69 5.45 -6.06
C LEU A 40 8.43 4.01 -6.51
N LEU A 41 8.36 3.08 -5.58
CA LEU A 41 7.98 1.69 -5.86
C LEU A 41 6.56 1.60 -6.41
N LEU A 42 5.63 2.36 -5.85
CA LEU A 42 4.27 2.42 -6.35
C LEU A 42 4.22 2.87 -7.81
N ASP A 43 4.95 3.92 -8.16
CA ASP A 43 5.02 4.39 -9.53
C ASP A 43 5.63 3.34 -10.46
N LYS A 44 6.69 2.67 -10.03
CA LYS A 44 7.32 1.61 -10.79
C LYS A 44 6.35 0.46 -11.06
N ILE A 45 5.65 0.01 -10.06
CA ILE A 45 4.70 -1.11 -10.17
C ILE A 45 3.51 -0.70 -11.03
N ASN A 46 2.98 0.49 -10.82
CA ASN A 46 1.87 1.00 -11.62
C ASN A 46 2.23 1.08 -13.10
N ASN A 47 3.46 1.47 -13.43
CA ASN A 47 3.93 1.51 -14.81
C ASN A 47 4.05 0.12 -15.44
N GLN A 48 4.24 -0.92 -14.66
CA GLN A 48 4.28 -2.31 -15.13
C GLN A 48 2.89 -2.88 -15.39
N LEU A 49 1.86 -2.30 -14.80
CA LEU A 49 0.49 -2.79 -14.95
C LEU A 49 -0.03 -2.52 -16.37
N PRO A 50 -0.84 -3.43 -16.93
CA PRO A 50 -1.50 -3.18 -18.20
C PRO A 50 -2.46 -2.01 -18.09
N TYR A 51 -2.78 -1.38 -19.21
CA TYR A 51 -3.60 -0.18 -19.25
C TYR A 51 -4.92 -0.33 -18.46
N THR A 52 -5.56 -1.49 -18.58
CA THR A 52 -6.84 -1.74 -17.92
C THR A 52 -6.74 -1.87 -16.40
N LEU A 53 -5.53 -2.10 -15.89
CA LEU A 53 -5.28 -2.27 -14.45
C LEU A 53 -4.49 -1.11 -13.84
N LYS A 54 -4.09 -0.13 -14.65
CA LYS A 54 -3.40 1.04 -14.09
C LYS A 54 -4.31 1.84 -13.18
N LEU A 55 -3.71 2.40 -12.14
CA LEU A 55 -4.43 3.26 -11.21
C LEU A 55 -4.73 4.60 -11.87
N ASN A 56 -5.96 5.08 -11.73
CA ASN A 56 -6.27 6.46 -12.03
C ASN A 56 -5.83 7.35 -10.85
N LYS A 57 -6.05 8.65 -10.97
CA LYS A 57 -5.62 9.60 -9.94
C LYS A 57 -6.25 9.31 -8.57
N ASP A 58 -7.55 9.06 -8.55
CA ASP A 58 -8.28 8.82 -7.30
C ASP A 58 -7.85 7.51 -6.64
N GLU A 59 -7.69 6.46 -7.44
CA GLU A 59 -7.20 5.17 -6.95
C GLU A 59 -5.78 5.29 -6.39
N LYS A 60 -4.92 6.05 -7.07
CA LYS A 60 -3.55 6.28 -6.61
C LYS A 60 -3.53 7.03 -5.28
N GLU A 61 -4.41 7.98 -5.09
CA GLU A 61 -4.55 8.68 -3.82
C GLU A 61 -4.96 7.73 -2.68
N VAL A 62 -5.88 6.81 -2.95
CA VAL A 62 -6.28 5.79 -1.97
C VAL A 62 -5.09 4.90 -1.60
N VAL A 63 -4.36 4.41 -2.59
CA VAL A 63 -3.17 3.58 -2.33
C VAL A 63 -2.13 4.35 -1.52
N THR A 64 -1.88 5.60 -1.88
CA THR A 64 -0.92 6.46 -1.17
C THR A 64 -1.36 6.67 0.28
N SER A 65 -2.64 6.87 0.53
CA SER A 65 -3.20 7.02 1.88
C SER A 65 -2.99 5.76 2.72
N ILE A 66 -3.21 4.59 2.13
CA ILE A 66 -2.98 3.32 2.82
C ILE A 66 -1.50 3.15 3.16
N LEU A 67 -0.60 3.46 2.23
CA LEU A 67 0.84 3.42 2.47
C LEU A 67 1.25 4.37 3.59
N LYS A 68 0.63 5.54 3.65
CA LYS A 68 0.92 6.52 4.71
C LYS A 68 0.47 6.02 6.08
N VAL A 69 -0.66 5.35 6.15
CA VAL A 69 -1.15 4.78 7.41
C VAL A 69 -0.15 3.76 7.97
N PHE A 70 0.43 2.93 7.11
CA PHE A 70 1.39 1.90 7.51
C PHE A 70 2.85 2.33 7.35
N GLN A 71 3.12 3.64 7.25
CA GLN A 71 4.47 4.14 6.98
C GLN A 71 5.50 3.74 8.04
N ASN A 72 5.08 3.55 9.27
CA ASN A 72 5.98 3.20 10.37
C ASN A 72 6.34 1.72 10.37
N ASP A 73 5.41 0.87 9.94
CA ASP A 73 5.61 -0.57 9.96
C ASP A 73 4.80 -1.24 8.84
N LEU A 74 5.34 -1.17 7.64
CA LEU A 74 4.72 -1.84 6.49
C LEU A 74 4.74 -3.36 6.68
N GLN A 75 5.71 -3.88 7.44
CA GLN A 75 5.81 -5.30 7.75
C GLN A 75 4.67 -5.82 8.62
N TYR A 76 3.91 -4.94 9.25
CA TYR A 76 2.67 -5.32 9.93
C TYR A 76 1.71 -6.03 8.97
N LEU A 77 1.68 -5.62 7.71
CA LEU A 77 0.81 -6.24 6.71
C LEU A 77 1.28 -7.65 6.33
N HIS A 78 2.60 -7.85 6.21
CA HIS A 78 3.17 -9.17 6.05
C HIS A 78 4.66 -9.15 6.33
N ARG A 79 5.10 -9.96 7.26
CA ARG A 79 6.49 -9.97 7.74
C ARG A 79 7.52 -10.36 6.69
N ARG A 80 7.17 -11.34 5.86
CA ARG A 80 8.09 -11.94 4.90
C ARG A 80 7.93 -11.41 3.48
N ALA A 81 6.89 -10.63 3.22
CA ALA A 81 6.65 -10.12 1.89
C ALA A 81 7.62 -8.98 1.56
N LYS A 82 8.02 -8.92 0.31
CA LYS A 82 8.77 -7.78 -0.22
C LYS A 82 7.88 -6.54 -0.20
N ASN A 83 8.48 -5.37 -0.11
CA ASN A 83 7.72 -4.11 -0.16
C ASN A 83 6.91 -4.02 -1.45
N GLU A 84 7.46 -4.46 -2.58
CA GLU A 84 6.76 -4.49 -3.86
C GLU A 84 5.52 -5.39 -3.80
N ALA A 85 5.62 -6.53 -3.16
CA ALA A 85 4.48 -7.45 -3.01
C ALA A 85 3.37 -6.82 -2.15
N ILE A 86 3.74 -6.12 -1.09
CA ILE A 86 2.77 -5.44 -0.24
C ILE A 86 2.09 -4.31 -1.01
N ILE A 87 2.84 -3.52 -1.74
CA ILE A 87 2.29 -2.42 -2.55
C ILE A 87 1.35 -2.99 -3.64
N LEU A 88 1.75 -4.06 -4.30
CA LEU A 88 0.92 -4.72 -5.29
C LEU A 88 -0.38 -5.25 -4.68
N SER A 89 -0.32 -5.77 -3.46
CA SER A 89 -1.51 -6.21 -2.73
C SER A 89 -2.45 -5.06 -2.42
N ILE A 90 -1.91 -3.89 -2.06
CA ILE A 90 -2.72 -2.69 -1.84
C ILE A 90 -3.40 -2.26 -3.15
N ILE A 91 -2.66 -2.27 -4.25
CA ILE A 91 -3.21 -1.99 -5.58
C ILE A 91 -4.33 -2.98 -5.92
N PHE A 92 -4.10 -4.27 -5.67
CA PHE A 92 -5.12 -5.30 -5.88
C PHE A 92 -6.38 -5.01 -5.07
N THR A 93 -6.23 -4.61 -3.81
CA THR A 93 -7.36 -4.28 -2.93
C THR A 93 -8.22 -3.18 -3.55
N VAL A 94 -7.59 -2.13 -4.06
CA VAL A 94 -8.29 -1.01 -4.68
C VAL A 94 -8.96 -1.44 -5.99
N LYS A 95 -8.24 -2.17 -6.84
CA LYS A 95 -8.78 -2.64 -8.12
C LYS A 95 -9.90 -3.67 -7.97
N LYS A 96 -9.79 -4.55 -6.99
CA LYS A 96 -10.81 -5.56 -6.72
C LYS A 96 -12.19 -4.96 -6.43
N ARG A 97 -12.22 -3.79 -5.83
CA ARG A 97 -13.49 -3.10 -5.54
C ARG A 97 -14.22 -2.65 -6.81
N ILE A 98 -13.45 -2.33 -7.84
CA ILE A 98 -14.00 -1.89 -9.12
C ILE A 98 -14.22 -3.06 -10.05
N LYS A 99 -13.32 -4.04 -10.00
CA LYS A 99 -13.35 -5.25 -10.84
C LYS A 99 -13.44 -6.48 -9.93
N PRO A 100 -14.65 -6.85 -9.49
CA PRO A 100 -14.80 -7.97 -8.55
C PRO A 100 -14.31 -9.31 -9.10
N THR A 101 -14.18 -9.44 -10.40
CA THR A 101 -13.68 -10.64 -11.06
C THR A 101 -12.16 -10.75 -11.10
N LEU A 102 -11.44 -9.74 -10.57
CA LEU A 102 -9.99 -9.77 -10.54
C LEU A 102 -9.50 -10.76 -9.48
N HIS A 103 -8.77 -11.77 -9.90
CA HIS A 103 -8.22 -12.82 -9.05
C HIS A 103 -6.79 -13.16 -9.46
N LEU A 104 -6.03 -13.78 -8.55
CA LEU A 104 -4.73 -14.35 -8.88
C LEU A 104 -4.96 -15.71 -9.54
N ASN A 105 -5.21 -15.69 -10.83
CA ASN A 105 -5.30 -16.89 -11.67
C ASN A 105 -5.01 -16.50 -13.11
N LYS A 106 -5.05 -17.49 -14.01
CA LYS A 106 -4.73 -17.26 -15.42
C LYS A 106 -5.94 -17.48 -16.34
N GLU A 107 -7.14 -17.41 -15.79
CA GLU A 107 -8.37 -17.68 -16.54
C GLU A 107 -8.67 -16.64 -17.62
N ASN A 108 -8.48 -15.36 -17.32
CA ASN A 108 -8.66 -14.30 -18.30
C ASN A 108 -7.40 -13.46 -18.43
N LYS A 109 -7.39 -12.58 -19.41
CA LYS A 109 -6.21 -11.77 -19.73
C LYS A 109 -5.78 -10.87 -18.58
N GLU A 110 -6.72 -10.18 -17.93
CA GLU A 110 -6.39 -9.27 -16.83
C GLU A 110 -5.84 -10.03 -15.63
N ASN A 111 -6.47 -11.14 -15.26
CA ASN A 111 -6.00 -11.98 -14.16
C ASN A 111 -4.61 -12.54 -14.44
N ARG A 112 -4.37 -12.99 -15.67
CA ARG A 112 -3.06 -13.52 -16.10
C ARG A 112 -1.99 -12.46 -15.97
N GLN A 113 -2.25 -11.26 -16.48
CA GLN A 113 -1.30 -10.15 -16.45
C GLN A 113 -0.96 -9.74 -15.00
N PHE A 114 -1.98 -9.67 -14.15
CA PHE A 114 -1.77 -9.35 -12.74
C PHE A 114 -0.99 -10.47 -12.03
N THR A 115 -1.34 -11.71 -12.30
CA THR A 115 -0.68 -12.88 -11.68
C THR A 115 0.79 -12.96 -12.08
N GLU A 116 1.14 -12.64 -13.32
CA GLU A 116 2.53 -12.62 -13.76
C GLU A 116 3.36 -11.60 -12.97
N ILE A 117 2.80 -10.42 -12.73
CA ILE A 117 3.47 -9.39 -11.91
C ILE A 117 3.58 -9.84 -10.46
N ALA A 118 2.52 -10.46 -9.93
CA ALA A 118 2.53 -11.01 -8.57
C ALA A 118 3.62 -12.06 -8.39
N GLU A 119 3.77 -12.96 -9.35
CA GLU A 119 4.83 -13.98 -9.34
C GLU A 119 6.23 -13.37 -9.36
N GLN A 120 6.41 -12.28 -10.11
CA GLN A 120 7.67 -11.55 -10.17
C GLN A 120 8.13 -11.07 -8.79
N TYR A 121 7.19 -10.72 -7.93
CA TYR A 121 7.48 -10.21 -6.59
C TYR A 121 7.21 -11.25 -5.50
N ASP A 122 7.08 -12.51 -5.87
CA ASP A 122 6.82 -13.61 -4.94
C ASP A 122 5.54 -13.44 -4.13
N LEU A 123 4.54 -12.80 -4.69
CA LEU A 123 3.23 -12.63 -4.08
C LEU A 123 2.35 -13.81 -4.45
N ASN A 124 2.00 -14.63 -3.46
CA ASN A 124 1.05 -15.72 -3.62
C ASN A 124 -0.30 -15.36 -3.02
N GLU A 125 -1.29 -16.22 -3.25
CA GLU A 125 -2.66 -15.97 -2.80
C GLU A 125 -2.77 -15.90 -1.28
N ALA A 126 -2.06 -16.76 -0.55
CA ALA A 126 -2.09 -16.75 0.91
C ALA A 126 -1.56 -15.43 1.48
N MET A 127 -0.47 -14.93 0.93
CA MET A 127 0.09 -13.63 1.32
C MET A 127 -0.88 -12.49 1.01
N LEU A 128 -1.48 -12.53 -0.18
CA LEU A 128 -2.45 -11.53 -0.60
C LEU A 128 -3.65 -11.48 0.34
N ILE A 129 -4.22 -12.63 0.68
CA ILE A 129 -5.35 -12.72 1.61
C ILE A 129 -4.97 -12.17 2.98
N THR A 130 -3.80 -12.51 3.49
CA THR A 130 -3.32 -12.01 4.78
C THR A 130 -3.22 -10.49 4.77
N ILE A 131 -2.63 -9.92 3.73
CA ILE A 131 -2.46 -8.47 3.61
C ILE A 131 -3.82 -7.77 3.51
N LEU A 132 -4.70 -8.29 2.66
CA LEU A 132 -6.06 -7.75 2.55
C LEU A 132 -6.79 -7.74 3.89
N SER A 133 -6.74 -8.87 4.61
CA SER A 133 -7.40 -9.01 5.90
C SER A 133 -6.86 -8.02 6.92
N ARG A 134 -5.56 -7.82 6.95
CA ARG A 134 -4.94 -6.88 7.91
C ARG A 134 -5.28 -5.43 7.59
N ILE A 135 -5.30 -5.07 6.33
CA ILE A 135 -5.73 -3.72 5.92
C ILE A 135 -7.18 -3.49 6.33
N THR A 136 -8.04 -4.41 5.99
CA THR A 136 -9.47 -4.31 6.28
C THR A 136 -9.72 -4.23 7.79
N ASN A 137 -9.09 -5.10 8.56
CA ASN A 137 -9.24 -5.11 10.01
C ASN A 137 -8.75 -3.80 10.64
N TYR A 138 -7.63 -3.28 10.17
CA TYR A 138 -7.12 -2.00 10.67
C TYR A 138 -8.15 -0.89 10.48
N TYR A 139 -8.70 -0.76 9.29
CA TYR A 139 -9.66 0.31 9.01
C TYR A 139 -10.98 0.11 9.72
N MET A 140 -11.42 -1.13 9.91
CA MET A 140 -12.62 -1.41 10.69
C MET A 140 -12.48 -0.97 12.14
N LEU A 141 -11.28 -1.14 12.74
CA LEU A 141 -11.03 -0.79 14.13
C LEU A 141 -10.71 0.69 14.32
N HIS A 142 -9.96 1.30 13.40
CA HIS A 142 -9.42 2.64 13.59
C HIS A 142 -10.09 3.71 12.75
N ASN A 143 -10.64 3.34 11.60
CA ASN A 143 -11.23 4.29 10.67
C ASN A 143 -12.31 3.65 9.80
N PRO A 144 -13.47 3.29 10.38
CA PRO A 144 -14.54 2.61 9.66
C PRO A 144 -15.05 3.39 8.45
N GLN A 145 -15.04 4.71 8.51
CA GLN A 145 -15.52 5.57 7.42
C GLN A 145 -14.69 5.39 6.15
N VAL A 146 -13.39 5.27 6.28
CA VAL A 146 -12.51 5.05 5.13
C VAL A 146 -12.83 3.72 4.46
N ILE A 147 -13.07 2.67 5.23
CA ILE A 147 -13.46 1.37 4.68
C ILE A 147 -14.78 1.49 3.91
N TYR A 148 -15.77 2.15 4.49
CA TYR A 148 -17.06 2.34 3.85
C TYR A 148 -16.91 3.05 2.50
N GLU A 149 -16.19 4.16 2.45
CA GLU A 149 -16.02 4.94 1.23
C GLU A 149 -15.22 4.18 0.17
N THR A 150 -14.15 3.49 0.56
CA THR A 150 -13.32 2.76 -0.38
C THR A 150 -13.99 1.49 -0.91
N THR A 151 -14.98 0.95 -0.21
CA THR A 151 -15.70 -0.26 -0.63
C THR A 151 -17.07 0.04 -1.23
N ARG A 152 -17.45 1.29 -1.40
CA ARG A 152 -18.80 1.66 -1.85
C ARG A 152 -19.21 1.09 -3.21
N TYR A 153 -18.24 0.78 -4.08
CA TYR A 153 -18.53 0.18 -5.39
C TYR A 153 -18.70 -1.33 -5.33
N ASP A 154 -18.15 -1.95 -4.30
CA ASP A 154 -18.23 -3.39 -4.11
C ASP A 154 -18.21 -3.71 -2.61
N HIS A 155 -19.13 -3.10 -1.89
CA HIS A 155 -19.22 -3.29 -0.44
C HIS A 155 -19.64 -4.69 -0.06
N THR A 156 -20.22 -5.47 -0.95
CA THR A 156 -20.61 -6.84 -0.64
C THR A 156 -19.42 -7.73 -0.34
N ILE A 157 -18.28 -7.51 -0.99
CA ILE A 157 -17.09 -8.33 -0.77
C ILE A 157 -16.40 -7.98 0.56
N LEU A 158 -16.15 -6.70 0.82
CA LEU A 158 -15.42 -6.30 2.03
C LEU A 158 -16.33 -5.93 3.18
N TYR A 159 -17.41 -5.23 2.90
CA TYR A 159 -18.31 -4.75 3.94
C TYR A 159 -19.09 -5.89 4.59
N GLU A 160 -19.75 -6.74 3.81
CA GLU A 160 -20.53 -7.85 4.35
C GLU A 160 -19.67 -8.88 5.08
N GLN A 161 -18.46 -9.14 4.60
CA GLN A 161 -17.56 -10.06 5.26
C GLN A 161 -17.05 -9.54 6.59
N GLN A 162 -16.89 -8.21 6.71
CA GLN A 162 -16.33 -7.60 7.91
C GLN A 162 -17.39 -7.10 8.87
N VAL A 163 -18.61 -6.88 8.41
CA VAL A 163 -19.67 -6.26 9.21
C VAL A 163 -20.95 -7.10 9.30
N PRO A 164 -20.93 -8.43 9.08
CA PRO A 164 -22.16 -9.23 9.20
C PRO A 164 -22.73 -9.21 10.60
N MET A 165 -21.92 -8.89 11.57
CA MET A 165 -22.28 -8.84 13.00
C MET A 165 -22.88 -7.50 13.42
N ARG A 166 -22.89 -6.55 12.54
CA ARG A 166 -23.40 -5.22 12.79
C ARG A 166 -24.89 -5.20 12.60
N LYS A 167 -25.58 -5.44 13.62
CA LYS A 167 -27.02 -5.33 13.60
C LYS A 167 -27.51 -4.35 14.63
#